data_d5c30d572a10db3cfe3d3667ccb61669
#
_entry.id   d5c30d572a10db3cfe3d3667ccb61669
#
_cell.length_a   1.000
_cell.length_b   1.000
_cell.length_c   1.000
_cell.angle_alpha   90.00
_cell.angle_beta   90.00
_cell.angle_gamma   90.00
#
_symmetry.space_group_name_H-M   'P 1'
#
loop_
_entity.id
_entity.type
_entity.pdbx_description
1 polymer ?
#
loop_
_entity_poly.entity_id
_entity_poly.type
_entity_poly.pdbx_seq_one_letter_code
_entity_poly.pdbx_strand_id
1 'polypeptide(L)'
;MFDKIVIANRGEIALRILRACRELGVKTVAVHSDADRDLKHVRLADEAVCIGPAASADSYLNIPAIISAAEVTDAEAIHPGYGFLSENADFSEKVHLSGFAFIGPKAETIRMMGDKISAKKAMMAAGIPCVPGDGNPLTTDTNASIKIAQGIGYPVIIKAAGGGGGRGMRVVHTEAALLNAISLTKAEAGAAFGNDTLYMEKFLEDPRHIEFQVMADSHGNAIHLGERDCSMQRRHQKVVEEAPAPGITDEQRKQMGEQCTKACRDIGYLGAGTFEFLYERGEFFFIEMNTRVQVEHPVTEMITGFDIVKEQLRIAAGEPLSMTQDQITFSGHAIECRLNAEDAKTFIPCPGTIEQFHMPGGPGIRCETHIYNGYKVPPYYDSMIGKLIAHGDDRNSAIARMQTALSEMVIDGIKTNIQLQIDIMSDNAFALGSQNIHYLEKKLGI
;
A
#
# COMPACT_ATOMS: atom_id res chain seq x y z
N MET A 1 7.37 -16.84 19.66
CA MET A 1 6.28 -16.88 18.63
C MET A 1 4.95 -16.95 19.34
N PHE A 2 3.87 -16.36 18.80
CA PHE A 2 2.52 -16.40 19.36
C PHE A 2 1.88 -17.78 19.21
N ASP A 3 0.99 -18.16 20.14
CA ASP A 3 0.18 -19.37 20.01
C ASP A 3 -1.07 -19.12 19.15
N LYS A 4 -1.69 -17.92 19.28
CA LYS A 4 -2.92 -17.55 18.56
C LYS A 4 -3.00 -16.06 18.29
N ILE A 5 -3.44 -15.69 17.07
CA ILE A 5 -3.64 -14.29 16.67
C ILE A 5 -5.02 -14.05 16.05
N VAL A 6 -5.51 -12.81 16.18
CA VAL A 6 -6.66 -12.30 15.44
C VAL A 6 -6.19 -11.71 14.10
N ILE A 7 -6.86 -12.09 13.01
CA ILE A 7 -6.72 -11.47 11.70
C ILE A 7 -7.81 -10.40 11.56
N ALA A 8 -7.43 -9.14 11.82
CA ALA A 8 -8.35 -7.98 11.81
C ALA A 8 -8.50 -7.39 10.40
N ASN A 9 -8.78 -8.23 9.43
CA ASN A 9 -8.95 -7.85 8.02
C ASN A 9 -9.82 -8.87 7.29
N ARG A 10 -10.03 -8.66 5.98
CA ARG A 10 -10.84 -9.48 5.10
C ARG A 10 -10.14 -9.76 3.76
N GLY A 11 -10.79 -10.54 2.91
CA GLY A 11 -10.37 -10.73 1.53
C GLY A 11 -9.07 -11.51 1.38
N GLU A 12 -8.29 -11.14 0.37
CA GLU A 12 -7.06 -11.87 0.02
C GLU A 12 -5.99 -11.71 1.09
N ILE A 13 -5.87 -10.52 1.71
CA ILE A 13 -4.84 -10.28 2.73
C ILE A 13 -5.11 -11.08 4.00
N ALA A 14 -6.37 -11.25 4.42
CA ALA A 14 -6.70 -12.10 5.56
C ALA A 14 -6.33 -13.56 5.28
N LEU A 15 -6.54 -14.03 4.05
CA LEU A 15 -6.12 -15.37 3.63
C LEU A 15 -4.58 -15.50 3.56
N ARG A 16 -3.88 -14.45 3.11
CA ARG A 16 -2.41 -14.40 3.08
C ARG A 16 -1.81 -14.51 4.48
N ILE A 17 -2.36 -13.74 5.43
CA ILE A 17 -1.94 -13.79 6.84
C ILE A 17 -2.20 -15.18 7.44
N LEU A 18 -3.38 -15.75 7.20
CA LEU A 18 -3.74 -17.10 7.65
C LEU A 18 -2.72 -18.15 7.16
N ARG A 19 -2.31 -18.08 5.89
CA ARG A 19 -1.30 -18.98 5.32
C ARG A 19 0.05 -18.84 6.04
N ALA A 20 0.50 -17.60 6.29
CA ALA A 20 1.74 -17.35 7.03
C ALA A 20 1.68 -17.92 8.46
N CYS A 21 0.56 -17.69 9.15
CA CYS A 21 0.34 -18.24 10.51
C CYS A 21 0.41 -19.77 10.52
N ARG A 22 -0.27 -20.44 9.58
CA ARG A 22 -0.25 -21.90 9.49
C ARG A 22 1.15 -22.48 9.29
N GLU A 23 1.96 -21.84 8.42
CA GLU A 23 3.34 -22.26 8.19
C GLU A 23 4.24 -22.05 9.41
N LEU A 24 3.90 -21.10 10.29
CA LEU A 24 4.59 -20.86 11.55
C LEU A 24 3.99 -21.64 12.73
N GLY A 25 2.94 -22.44 12.52
CA GLY A 25 2.25 -23.17 13.58
C GLY A 25 1.40 -22.31 14.51
N VAL A 26 1.05 -21.09 14.10
CA VAL A 26 0.23 -20.13 14.85
C VAL A 26 -1.24 -20.32 14.53
N LYS A 27 -2.09 -20.50 15.55
CA LYS A 27 -3.54 -20.56 15.39
C LYS A 27 -4.12 -19.22 15.01
N THR A 28 -5.23 -19.24 14.29
CA THR A 28 -5.86 -18.05 13.73
C THR A 28 -7.30 -17.88 14.17
N VAL A 29 -7.66 -16.63 14.51
CA VAL A 29 -9.03 -16.19 14.70
C VAL A 29 -9.38 -15.26 13.54
N ALA A 30 -10.33 -15.65 12.70
CA ALA A 30 -10.85 -14.78 11.65
C ALA A 30 -11.97 -13.92 12.19
N VAL A 31 -11.84 -12.59 12.12
CA VAL A 31 -13.00 -11.72 12.29
C VAL A 31 -13.71 -11.53 10.96
N HIS A 32 -15.03 -11.38 10.99
CA HIS A 32 -15.82 -11.13 9.80
C HIS A 32 -17.09 -10.33 10.10
N SER A 33 -17.54 -9.55 9.11
CA SER A 33 -18.89 -9.00 9.13
C SER A 33 -19.91 -10.06 8.72
N ASP A 34 -21.20 -9.77 8.88
CA ASP A 34 -22.28 -10.66 8.41
C ASP A 34 -22.18 -10.98 6.91
N ALA A 35 -21.74 -10.00 6.09
CA ALA A 35 -21.60 -10.16 4.65
C ALA A 35 -20.42 -11.08 4.24
N ASP A 36 -19.43 -11.24 5.10
CA ASP A 36 -18.18 -11.96 4.82
C ASP A 36 -18.11 -13.35 5.50
N ARG A 37 -19.21 -13.84 6.05
CA ARG A 37 -19.28 -15.13 6.75
C ARG A 37 -18.73 -16.31 5.92
N ASP A 38 -18.89 -16.24 4.61
CA ASP A 38 -18.49 -17.32 3.68
C ASP A 38 -17.10 -17.15 3.07
N LEU A 39 -16.32 -16.15 3.49
CA LEU A 39 -14.95 -15.96 3.02
C LEU A 39 -14.05 -17.16 3.36
N LYS A 40 -13.10 -17.44 2.44
CA LYS A 40 -12.17 -18.58 2.61
C LYS A 40 -11.41 -18.54 3.91
N HIS A 41 -10.91 -17.37 4.34
CA HIS A 41 -10.16 -17.27 5.59
C HIS A 41 -11.04 -17.56 6.81
N VAL A 42 -12.33 -17.21 6.79
CA VAL A 42 -13.28 -17.53 7.86
C VAL A 42 -13.49 -19.05 7.98
N ARG A 43 -13.64 -19.73 6.83
CA ARG A 43 -13.82 -21.19 6.80
C ARG A 43 -12.57 -21.98 7.15
N LEU A 44 -11.40 -21.38 6.96
CA LEU A 44 -10.11 -22.03 7.16
C LEU A 44 -9.45 -21.71 8.49
N ALA A 45 -9.86 -20.65 9.17
CA ALA A 45 -9.33 -20.28 10.48
C ALA A 45 -9.70 -21.32 11.54
N ASP A 46 -8.92 -21.37 12.62
CA ASP A 46 -9.19 -22.26 13.76
C ASP A 46 -10.43 -21.80 14.51
N GLU A 47 -10.66 -20.49 14.60
CA GLU A 47 -11.84 -19.86 15.20
C GLU A 47 -12.32 -18.70 14.31
N ALA A 48 -13.60 -18.35 14.42
CA ALA A 48 -14.18 -17.22 13.70
C ALA A 48 -15.16 -16.44 14.59
N VAL A 49 -15.10 -15.11 14.53
CA VAL A 49 -15.94 -14.21 15.30
C VAL A 49 -16.61 -13.19 14.38
N CYS A 50 -17.95 -13.14 14.43
CA CYS A 50 -18.70 -12.09 13.76
C CYS A 50 -18.58 -10.79 14.57
N ILE A 51 -18.06 -9.72 13.94
CA ILE A 51 -17.80 -8.44 14.58
C ILE A 51 -18.83 -7.36 14.26
N GLY A 52 -19.89 -7.71 13.53
CA GLY A 52 -20.99 -6.78 13.25
C GLY A 52 -21.58 -6.90 11.84
N PRO A 53 -22.46 -5.97 11.45
CA PRO A 53 -23.12 -5.95 10.17
C PRO A 53 -22.17 -5.63 9.02
N ALA A 54 -22.67 -5.65 7.78
CA ALA A 54 -21.89 -5.48 6.55
C ALA A 54 -21.15 -4.13 6.46
N ALA A 55 -21.68 -3.04 7.02
CA ALA A 55 -21.03 -1.73 6.96
C ALA A 55 -19.68 -1.74 7.70
N SER A 56 -18.62 -1.26 7.04
CA SER A 56 -17.26 -1.24 7.61
C SER A 56 -17.19 -0.47 8.92
N ALA A 57 -17.94 0.64 9.05
CA ALA A 57 -17.98 1.46 10.27
C ALA A 57 -18.46 0.67 11.49
N ASP A 58 -19.36 -0.28 11.28
CA ASP A 58 -19.99 -1.07 12.33
C ASP A 58 -19.32 -2.44 12.54
N SER A 59 -18.27 -2.76 11.75
CA SER A 59 -17.56 -4.03 11.78
C SER A 59 -16.03 -3.84 11.75
N TYR A 60 -15.39 -3.81 10.58
CA TYR A 60 -13.92 -3.76 10.42
C TYR A 60 -13.27 -2.46 10.94
N LEU A 61 -14.03 -1.38 11.13
CA LEU A 61 -13.60 -0.13 11.75
C LEU A 61 -14.07 0.00 13.23
N ASN A 62 -14.75 -1.02 13.75
CA ASN A 62 -15.23 -1.05 15.14
C ASN A 62 -14.14 -1.61 16.06
N ILE A 63 -13.30 -0.72 16.60
CA ILE A 63 -12.17 -1.09 17.47
C ILE A 63 -12.62 -1.94 18.67
N PRO A 64 -13.68 -1.57 19.44
CA PRO A 64 -14.16 -2.39 20.54
C PRO A 64 -14.51 -3.83 20.14
N ALA A 65 -15.20 -4.01 19.02
CA ALA A 65 -15.59 -5.35 18.55
C ALA A 65 -14.40 -6.23 18.21
N ILE A 66 -13.34 -5.64 17.59
CA ILE A 66 -12.11 -6.38 17.26
C ILE A 66 -11.34 -6.76 18.52
N ILE A 67 -11.21 -5.85 19.51
CA ILE A 67 -10.55 -6.14 20.78
C ILE A 67 -11.31 -7.21 21.55
N SER A 68 -12.65 -7.11 21.64
CA SER A 68 -13.47 -8.14 22.29
C SER A 68 -13.33 -9.51 21.60
N ALA A 69 -13.18 -9.55 20.26
CA ALA A 69 -12.90 -10.81 19.56
C ALA A 69 -11.57 -11.42 20.01
N ALA A 70 -10.53 -10.61 20.26
CA ALA A 70 -9.25 -11.09 20.78
C ALA A 70 -9.38 -11.61 22.23
N GLU A 71 -10.14 -10.88 23.06
CA GLU A 71 -10.37 -11.26 24.47
C GLU A 71 -11.11 -12.59 24.60
N VAL A 72 -12.23 -12.76 23.88
CA VAL A 72 -13.06 -13.98 24.01
C VAL A 72 -12.44 -15.23 23.40
N THR A 73 -11.42 -15.06 22.58
CA THR A 73 -10.69 -16.17 21.93
C THR A 73 -9.32 -16.43 22.54
N ASP A 74 -8.94 -15.71 23.59
CA ASP A 74 -7.61 -15.79 24.21
C ASP A 74 -6.47 -15.64 23.20
N ALA A 75 -6.62 -14.71 22.24
CA ALA A 75 -5.56 -14.39 21.29
C ALA A 75 -4.48 -13.52 21.96
N GLU A 76 -3.24 -13.60 21.48
CA GLU A 76 -2.10 -12.85 22.03
C GLU A 76 -1.75 -11.61 21.19
N ALA A 77 -2.13 -11.62 19.91
CA ALA A 77 -1.79 -10.54 18.98
C ALA A 77 -2.90 -10.30 17.96
N ILE A 78 -2.86 -9.11 17.35
CA ILE A 78 -3.80 -8.69 16.29
C ILE A 78 -3.00 -8.24 15.07
N HIS A 79 -3.27 -8.87 13.91
CA HIS A 79 -2.70 -8.49 12.63
C HIS A 79 -3.72 -7.65 11.83
N PRO A 80 -3.44 -6.36 11.58
CA PRO A 80 -4.39 -5.46 10.91
C PRO A 80 -4.39 -5.61 9.38
N GLY A 81 -3.41 -6.28 8.78
CA GLY A 81 -3.21 -6.35 7.34
C GLY A 81 -2.90 -4.98 6.72
N TYR A 82 -3.66 -4.59 5.69
CA TYR A 82 -3.64 -3.25 5.11
C TYR A 82 -5.06 -2.68 4.96
N GLY A 83 -5.20 -1.35 4.81
CA GLY A 83 -6.49 -0.66 4.84
C GLY A 83 -7.15 -0.72 6.22
N PHE A 84 -8.43 -0.40 6.32
CA PHE A 84 -9.20 -0.35 7.59
C PHE A 84 -8.43 0.34 8.73
N LEU A 85 -8.05 -0.43 9.76
CA LEU A 85 -7.40 0.08 10.97
C LEU A 85 -5.87 -0.09 10.96
N SER A 86 -5.26 -0.55 9.87
CA SER A 86 -3.82 -0.86 9.82
C SER A 86 -2.91 0.34 10.07
N GLU A 87 -3.35 1.56 9.74
CA GLU A 87 -2.64 2.81 9.97
C GLU A 87 -3.35 3.72 10.98
N ASN A 88 -4.18 3.12 11.83
CA ASN A 88 -4.88 3.84 12.90
C ASN A 88 -4.08 3.78 14.20
N ALA A 89 -3.48 4.92 14.59
CA ALA A 89 -2.66 5.02 15.79
C ALA A 89 -3.44 4.72 17.08
N ASP A 90 -4.71 5.16 17.16
CA ASP A 90 -5.55 4.90 18.34
C ASP A 90 -5.92 3.43 18.45
N PHE A 91 -6.06 2.71 17.34
CA PHE A 91 -6.23 1.27 17.35
C PHE A 91 -4.99 0.55 17.88
N SER A 92 -3.80 0.88 17.34
CA SER A 92 -2.52 0.32 17.82
C SER A 92 -2.32 0.55 19.34
N GLU A 93 -2.62 1.77 19.81
CA GLU A 93 -2.53 2.12 21.22
C GLU A 93 -3.51 1.33 22.09
N LYS A 94 -4.80 1.23 21.69
CA LYS A 94 -5.82 0.48 22.41
C LYS A 94 -5.54 -1.02 22.44
N VAL A 95 -5.03 -1.59 21.34
CA VAL A 95 -4.60 -2.99 21.30
C VAL A 95 -3.53 -3.25 22.36
N HIS A 96 -2.51 -2.39 22.43
CA HIS A 96 -1.44 -2.50 23.42
C HIS A 96 -1.95 -2.31 24.86
N LEU A 97 -2.79 -1.31 25.11
CA LEU A 97 -3.38 -1.05 26.43
C LEU A 97 -4.30 -2.19 26.90
N SER A 98 -4.87 -2.94 25.97
CA SER A 98 -5.68 -4.14 26.26
C SER A 98 -4.83 -5.40 26.49
N GLY A 99 -3.49 -5.29 26.43
CA GLY A 99 -2.59 -6.41 26.72
C GLY A 99 -2.24 -7.28 25.51
N PHE A 100 -2.63 -6.88 24.29
CA PHE A 100 -2.34 -7.61 23.06
C PHE A 100 -1.15 -7.00 22.30
N ALA A 101 -0.42 -7.81 21.54
CA ALA A 101 0.58 -7.33 20.61
C ALA A 101 -0.11 -6.83 19.32
N PHE A 102 0.21 -5.61 18.90
CA PHE A 102 -0.15 -5.10 17.58
C PHE A 102 0.94 -5.51 16.57
N ILE A 103 0.57 -6.25 15.51
CA ILE A 103 1.52 -6.67 14.48
C ILE A 103 1.70 -5.53 13.48
N GLY A 104 2.62 -4.65 13.80
CA GLY A 104 2.92 -3.41 13.10
C GLY A 104 3.72 -2.45 13.96
N PRO A 105 3.91 -1.20 13.51
CA PRO A 105 4.66 -0.21 14.26
C PRO A 105 3.87 0.35 15.45
N LYS A 106 4.60 1.03 16.33
CA LYS A 106 4.03 1.67 17.52
C LYS A 106 3.07 2.80 17.14
N ALA A 107 2.07 3.06 17.99
CA ALA A 107 1.08 4.13 17.77
C ALA A 107 1.70 5.50 17.51
N GLU A 108 2.77 5.85 18.24
CA GLU A 108 3.50 7.11 18.05
C GLU A 108 4.14 7.23 16.66
N THR A 109 4.68 6.12 16.13
CA THR A 109 5.27 6.08 14.78
C THR A 109 4.18 6.18 13.71
N ILE A 110 3.06 5.47 13.88
CA ILE A 110 1.90 5.59 12.98
C ILE A 110 1.39 7.05 12.97
N ARG A 111 1.26 7.67 14.14
CA ARG A 111 0.77 9.05 14.27
C ARG A 111 1.74 10.05 13.62
N MET A 112 3.05 9.87 13.82
CA MET A 112 4.09 10.72 13.22
C MET A 112 4.10 10.60 11.69
N MET A 113 4.04 9.38 11.14
CA MET A 113 4.07 9.15 9.70
C MET A 113 2.73 9.48 9.01
N GLY A 114 1.62 9.42 9.72
CA GLY A 114 0.30 9.80 9.22
C GLY A 114 0.10 11.31 9.06
N ASP A 115 0.88 12.16 9.74
CA ASP A 115 0.91 13.60 9.53
C ASP A 115 2.01 13.96 8.52
N LYS A 116 1.61 14.41 7.32
CA LYS A 116 2.54 14.65 6.20
C LYS A 116 3.64 15.67 6.51
N ILE A 117 3.36 16.65 7.34
CA ILE A 117 4.36 17.68 7.74
C ILE A 117 5.36 17.08 8.71
N SER A 118 4.89 16.37 9.71
CA SER A 118 5.72 15.68 10.69
C SER A 118 6.58 14.59 10.04
N ALA A 119 5.98 13.78 9.16
CA ALA A 119 6.70 12.77 8.39
C ALA A 119 7.81 13.38 7.54
N LYS A 120 7.52 14.45 6.79
CA LYS A 120 8.52 15.14 5.96
C LYS A 120 9.67 15.70 6.82
N LYS A 121 9.37 16.33 7.96
CA LYS A 121 10.40 16.84 8.87
C LYS A 121 11.29 15.72 9.42
N ALA A 122 10.70 14.60 9.84
CA ALA A 122 11.45 13.45 10.32
C ALA A 122 12.35 12.86 9.22
N MET A 123 11.83 12.74 8.01
CA MET A 123 12.59 12.21 6.86
C MET A 123 13.73 13.14 6.43
N MET A 124 13.50 14.44 6.39
CA MET A 124 14.57 15.42 6.13
C MET A 124 15.67 15.34 7.19
N ALA A 125 15.32 15.22 8.48
CA ALA A 125 16.28 15.05 9.56
C ALA A 125 17.10 13.75 9.45
N ALA A 126 16.49 12.67 8.91
CA ALA A 126 17.16 11.41 8.62
C ALA A 126 18.00 11.42 7.33
N GLY A 127 17.94 12.52 6.54
CA GLY A 127 18.67 12.69 5.28
C GLY A 127 17.96 12.12 4.05
N ILE A 128 16.66 11.83 4.15
CA ILE A 128 15.84 11.40 3.02
C ILE A 128 15.48 12.61 2.15
N PRO A 129 15.74 12.60 0.83
CA PRO A 129 15.35 13.67 -0.07
C PRO A 129 13.82 13.82 -0.10
N CYS A 130 13.34 15.04 0.07
CA CYS A 130 11.91 15.36 0.02
C CYS A 130 11.61 16.31 -1.14
N VAL A 131 10.35 16.31 -1.62
CA VAL A 131 9.92 17.29 -2.62
C VAL A 131 10.25 18.70 -2.12
N PRO A 132 10.93 19.52 -2.95
CA PRO A 132 11.28 20.89 -2.54
C PRO A 132 10.05 21.69 -2.12
N GLY A 133 10.14 22.35 -0.97
CA GLY A 133 9.05 23.10 -0.35
C GLY A 133 9.49 23.69 0.99
N ASP A 134 8.66 24.56 1.56
CA ASP A 134 8.97 25.21 2.83
C ASP A 134 8.93 24.25 4.04
N GLY A 135 8.24 23.11 3.89
CA GLY A 135 8.09 22.12 4.98
C GLY A 135 7.24 22.61 6.16
N ASN A 136 6.65 23.80 6.08
CA ASN A 136 5.82 24.41 7.10
C ASN A 136 4.38 24.63 6.62
N PRO A 137 3.40 24.70 7.54
CA PRO A 137 2.05 25.10 7.20
C PRO A 137 2.04 26.53 6.59
N LEU A 138 1.24 26.71 5.54
CA LEU A 138 0.97 28.03 5.00
C LEU A 138 0.25 28.88 6.04
N THR A 139 0.73 30.10 6.22
CA THR A 139 0.12 31.09 7.12
C THR A 139 -1.01 31.86 6.41
N THR A 140 -1.71 32.71 7.16
CA THR A 140 -2.71 33.64 6.59
C THR A 140 -2.06 34.84 5.89
N ASP A 141 -0.73 34.98 5.97
CA ASP A 141 0.00 36.03 5.26
C ASP A 141 0.18 35.67 3.79
N THR A 142 -0.54 36.38 2.94
CA THR A 142 -0.51 36.20 1.47
C THR A 142 0.86 36.51 0.87
N ASN A 143 1.57 37.52 1.41
CA ASN A 143 2.91 37.89 0.91
C ASN A 143 3.94 36.80 1.27
N ALA A 144 3.82 36.18 2.43
CA ALA A 144 4.66 35.05 2.82
C ALA A 144 4.43 33.85 1.85
N SER A 145 3.17 33.54 1.54
CA SER A 145 2.83 32.46 0.59
C SER A 145 3.38 32.72 -0.80
N ILE A 146 3.33 33.96 -1.30
CA ILE A 146 3.91 34.33 -2.59
C ILE A 146 5.43 34.14 -2.60
N LYS A 147 6.13 34.59 -1.53
CA LYS A 147 7.60 34.44 -1.41
C LYS A 147 7.99 32.95 -1.38
N ILE A 148 7.24 32.12 -0.66
CA ILE A 148 7.46 30.67 -0.64
C ILE A 148 7.36 30.10 -2.05
N ALA A 149 6.26 30.41 -2.79
CA ALA A 149 6.06 29.94 -4.16
C ALA A 149 7.17 30.40 -5.11
N GLN A 150 7.61 31.65 -5.01
CA GLN A 150 8.74 32.20 -5.78
C GLN A 150 10.06 31.49 -5.45
N GLY A 151 10.29 31.17 -4.17
CA GLY A 151 11.49 30.45 -3.73
C GLY A 151 11.53 29.01 -4.23
N ILE A 152 10.38 28.31 -4.27
CA ILE A 152 10.24 26.96 -4.82
C ILE A 152 10.35 26.98 -6.36
N GLY A 153 9.81 27.99 -7.01
CA GLY A 153 9.68 28.10 -8.46
C GLY A 153 8.45 27.38 -9.01
N TYR A 154 7.65 28.08 -9.85
CA TYR A 154 6.47 27.51 -10.49
C TYR A 154 6.82 26.42 -11.51
N PRO A 155 5.93 25.42 -11.76
CA PRO A 155 4.67 25.20 -11.08
C PRO A 155 4.86 24.69 -9.65
N VAL A 156 3.93 25.08 -8.76
CA VAL A 156 3.85 24.57 -7.38
C VAL A 156 2.55 23.81 -7.15
N ILE A 157 2.51 22.95 -6.15
CA ILE A 157 1.30 22.26 -5.72
C ILE A 157 0.98 22.62 -4.27
N ILE A 158 -0.26 22.98 -4.00
CA ILE A 158 -0.80 23.20 -2.67
C ILE A 158 -1.47 21.91 -2.22
N LYS A 159 -1.18 21.46 -0.99
CA LYS A 159 -1.69 20.21 -0.43
C LYS A 159 -2.25 20.42 0.97
N ALA A 160 -3.33 19.71 1.29
CA ALA A 160 -3.85 19.61 2.65
C ALA A 160 -2.97 18.67 3.49
N ALA A 161 -2.62 19.08 4.71
CA ALA A 161 -1.79 18.28 5.62
C ALA A 161 -2.45 16.95 6.01
N GLY A 162 -3.77 16.94 6.19
CA GLY A 162 -4.55 15.74 6.49
C GLY A 162 -5.14 15.05 5.25
N GLY A 163 -4.79 15.50 4.02
CA GLY A 163 -5.33 14.98 2.77
C GLY A 163 -4.69 13.66 2.34
N GLY A 164 -5.44 12.86 1.56
CA GLY A 164 -4.98 11.60 0.99
C GLY A 164 -5.74 11.25 -0.29
N GLY A 165 -5.23 10.26 -1.06
CA GLY A 165 -5.90 9.77 -2.26
C GLY A 165 -6.13 10.81 -3.36
N GLY A 166 -5.25 11.81 -3.49
CA GLY A 166 -5.36 12.86 -4.51
C GLY A 166 -6.37 13.98 -4.21
N ARG A 167 -7.03 13.96 -3.05
CA ARG A 167 -8.00 15.00 -2.63
C ARG A 167 -7.32 16.09 -1.81
N GLY A 168 -7.82 17.31 -1.91
CA GLY A 168 -7.24 18.46 -1.20
C GLY A 168 -5.88 18.88 -1.77
N MET A 169 -5.70 18.77 -3.10
CA MET A 169 -4.49 19.18 -3.82
C MET A 169 -4.84 20.06 -5.02
N ARG A 170 -4.00 21.07 -5.30
CA ARG A 170 -4.19 21.97 -6.44
C ARG A 170 -2.86 22.45 -7.01
N VAL A 171 -2.66 22.23 -8.30
CA VAL A 171 -1.48 22.70 -9.05
C VAL A 171 -1.67 24.17 -9.42
N VAL A 172 -0.60 24.95 -9.29
CA VAL A 172 -0.55 26.39 -9.58
C VAL A 172 0.62 26.68 -10.49
N HIS A 173 0.34 27.12 -11.71
CA HIS A 173 1.35 27.40 -12.73
C HIS A 173 1.85 28.85 -12.70
N THR A 174 1.08 29.77 -12.13
CA THR A 174 1.41 31.20 -12.12
C THR A 174 1.06 31.84 -10.78
N GLU A 175 1.79 32.91 -10.43
CA GLU A 175 1.55 33.68 -9.20
C GLU A 175 0.12 34.25 -9.12
N ALA A 176 -0.43 34.71 -10.26
CA ALA A 176 -1.78 35.26 -10.30
C ALA A 176 -2.88 34.29 -9.86
N ALA A 177 -2.66 32.98 -10.04
CA ALA A 177 -3.61 31.95 -9.63
C ALA A 177 -3.43 31.48 -8.14
N LEU A 178 -2.30 31.85 -7.51
CA LEU A 178 -1.88 31.26 -6.23
C LEU A 178 -2.88 31.49 -5.09
N LEU A 179 -3.29 32.73 -4.84
CA LEU A 179 -4.14 33.06 -3.70
C LEU A 179 -5.55 32.46 -3.80
N ASN A 180 -6.09 32.44 -5.02
CA ASN A 180 -7.37 31.78 -5.27
C ASN A 180 -7.25 30.26 -5.04
N ALA A 181 -6.17 29.64 -5.50
CA ALA A 181 -5.92 28.22 -5.30
C ALA A 181 -5.77 27.87 -3.81
N ILE A 182 -5.07 28.67 -3.01
CA ILE A 182 -4.95 28.50 -1.55
C ILE A 182 -6.35 28.53 -0.90
N SER A 183 -7.16 29.55 -1.21
CA SER A 183 -8.50 29.72 -0.63
C SER A 183 -9.41 28.53 -0.95
N LEU A 184 -9.45 28.09 -2.20
CA LEU A 184 -10.27 26.95 -2.63
C LEU A 184 -9.82 25.64 -1.98
N THR A 185 -8.50 25.39 -1.95
CA THR A 185 -7.96 24.17 -1.34
C THR A 185 -8.19 24.15 0.16
N LYS A 186 -8.12 25.30 0.84
CA LYS A 186 -8.39 25.41 2.27
C LYS A 186 -9.85 25.09 2.60
N ALA A 187 -10.79 25.62 1.83
CA ALA A 187 -12.22 25.32 2.00
C ALA A 187 -12.53 23.82 1.77
N GLU A 188 -11.95 23.25 0.71
CA GLU A 188 -12.08 21.81 0.39
C GLU A 188 -11.49 20.94 1.50
N ALA A 189 -10.29 21.26 1.99
CA ALA A 189 -9.61 20.53 3.06
C ALA A 189 -10.40 20.54 4.37
N GLY A 190 -10.92 21.71 4.78
CA GLY A 190 -11.76 21.85 5.98
C GLY A 190 -13.02 21.02 5.90
N ALA A 191 -13.69 21.03 4.74
CA ALA A 191 -14.93 20.27 4.54
C ALA A 191 -14.69 18.76 4.46
N ALA A 192 -13.61 18.31 3.82
CA ALA A 192 -13.36 16.89 3.55
C ALA A 192 -12.64 16.16 4.69
N PHE A 193 -11.77 16.87 5.43
CA PHE A 193 -10.85 16.24 6.41
C PHE A 193 -10.97 16.82 7.83
N GLY A 194 -11.78 17.88 8.01
CA GLY A 194 -11.87 18.59 9.30
C GLY A 194 -10.57 19.32 9.69
N ASN A 195 -9.59 19.40 8.79
CA ASN A 195 -8.32 20.07 8.97
C ASN A 195 -8.01 20.90 7.73
N ASP A 196 -7.96 22.22 7.90
CA ASP A 196 -7.72 23.19 6.83
C ASP A 196 -6.25 23.62 6.68
N THR A 197 -5.34 22.93 7.37
CA THR A 197 -3.90 23.17 7.28
C THR A 197 -3.38 22.80 5.91
N LEU A 198 -2.71 23.75 5.24
CA LEU A 198 -2.13 23.57 3.91
C LEU A 198 -0.61 23.73 3.97
N TYR A 199 0.08 23.10 3.03
CA TYR A 199 1.49 23.33 2.74
C TYR A 199 1.72 23.38 1.22
N MET A 200 2.91 23.83 0.79
CA MET A 200 3.24 24.04 -0.62
C MET A 200 4.54 23.32 -0.97
N GLU A 201 4.55 22.70 -2.14
CA GLU A 201 5.70 21.99 -2.69
C GLU A 201 5.89 22.27 -4.17
N LYS A 202 7.07 21.95 -4.69
CA LYS A 202 7.31 21.89 -6.14
C LYS A 202 6.36 20.88 -6.76
N PHE A 203 5.73 21.24 -7.87
CA PHE A 203 4.99 20.29 -8.70
C PHE A 203 5.97 19.58 -9.64
N LEU A 204 5.99 18.25 -9.59
CA LEU A 204 6.73 17.39 -10.50
C LEU A 204 5.81 17.06 -11.69
N GLU A 205 6.30 17.24 -12.93
CA GLU A 205 5.44 17.22 -14.12
C GLU A 205 5.27 15.81 -14.68
N ASP A 206 6.34 15.00 -14.67
CA ASP A 206 6.37 13.66 -15.26
C ASP A 206 7.01 12.60 -14.32
N PRO A 207 6.65 12.57 -13.03
CA PRO A 207 7.28 11.67 -12.09
C PRO A 207 6.81 10.23 -12.28
N ARG A 208 7.66 9.29 -11.86
CA ARG A 208 7.30 7.91 -11.58
C ARG A 208 7.04 7.74 -10.09
N HIS A 209 6.20 6.77 -9.75
CA HIS A 209 5.97 6.36 -8.37
C HIS A 209 6.86 5.17 -8.05
N ILE A 210 7.95 5.41 -7.35
CA ILE A 210 8.91 4.39 -6.91
C ILE A 210 8.84 4.30 -5.39
N GLU A 211 8.84 3.09 -4.86
CA GLU A 211 8.72 2.87 -3.43
C GLU A 211 9.72 1.82 -2.93
N PHE A 212 10.21 1.98 -1.71
CA PHE A 212 11.19 1.07 -1.09
C PHE A 212 10.57 0.30 0.05
N GLN A 213 10.62 -1.03 -0.03
CA GLN A 213 10.19 -1.93 1.04
C GLN A 213 11.26 -2.02 2.11
N VAL A 214 10.87 -1.80 3.37
CA VAL A 214 11.74 -1.99 4.53
C VAL A 214 11.12 -2.94 5.55
N MET A 215 12.00 -3.56 6.33
CA MET A 215 11.67 -4.32 7.54
C MET A 215 12.58 -3.87 8.67
N ALA A 216 12.02 -3.70 9.88
CA ALA A 216 12.81 -3.33 11.06
C ALA A 216 12.31 -4.06 12.30
N ASP A 217 13.24 -4.48 13.16
CA ASP A 217 12.96 -5.20 14.40
C ASP A 217 13.16 -4.34 15.66
N SER A 218 12.83 -4.90 16.82
CA SER A 218 13.01 -4.24 18.12
C SER A 218 14.45 -4.26 18.62
N HIS A 219 15.37 -4.93 17.91
CA HIS A 219 16.79 -5.06 18.26
C HIS A 219 17.68 -4.01 17.59
N GLY A 220 17.08 -3.08 16.83
CA GLY A 220 17.77 -2.02 16.11
C GLY A 220 18.27 -2.41 14.71
N ASN A 221 17.87 -3.58 14.22
CA ASN A 221 18.17 -3.99 12.85
C ASN A 221 17.11 -3.44 11.89
N ALA A 222 17.54 -3.05 10.70
CA ALA A 222 16.67 -2.67 9.60
C ALA A 222 17.29 -3.08 8.27
N ILE A 223 16.48 -3.65 7.39
CA ILE A 223 16.86 -4.06 6.03
C ILE A 223 15.90 -3.43 5.01
N HIS A 224 16.38 -3.25 3.77
CA HIS A 224 15.52 -2.97 2.63
C HIS A 224 15.45 -4.18 1.69
N LEU A 225 14.31 -4.34 1.04
CA LEU A 225 14.03 -5.42 0.10
C LEU A 225 13.94 -4.90 -1.35
N GLY A 226 14.62 -3.79 -1.64
CA GLY A 226 14.58 -3.13 -2.92
C GLY A 226 13.33 -2.29 -3.15
N GLU A 227 13.20 -1.84 -4.39
CA GLU A 227 12.15 -0.94 -4.83
C GLU A 227 11.12 -1.65 -5.71
N ARG A 228 9.95 -1.02 -5.79
CA ARG A 228 8.85 -1.31 -6.72
C ARG A 228 8.55 -0.10 -7.57
N ASP A 229 8.12 -0.32 -8.80
CA ASP A 229 7.47 0.71 -9.64
C ASP A 229 5.96 0.55 -9.56
N CYS A 230 5.29 1.59 -9.12
CA CYS A 230 3.84 1.67 -9.00
C CYS A 230 3.25 2.81 -9.86
N SER A 231 3.95 3.19 -10.93
CA SER A 231 3.56 4.30 -11.81
C SER A 231 2.33 4.00 -12.66
N MET A 232 2.04 2.72 -12.92
CA MET A 232 0.84 2.33 -13.65
C MET A 232 -0.39 2.44 -12.75
N GLN A 233 -0.97 3.63 -12.69
CA GLN A 233 -2.06 3.99 -11.79
C GLN A 233 -3.14 4.83 -12.49
N ARG A 234 -4.32 4.85 -11.89
CA ARG A 234 -5.46 5.68 -12.30
C ARG A 234 -6.01 6.39 -11.07
N ARG A 235 -6.13 7.73 -11.15
CA ARG A 235 -6.62 8.56 -10.02
C ARG A 235 -5.93 8.20 -8.69
N HIS A 236 -4.60 8.05 -8.75
CA HIS A 236 -3.74 7.65 -7.63
C HIS A 236 -4.03 6.23 -7.07
N GLN A 237 -4.78 5.41 -7.79
CA GLN A 237 -4.96 3.99 -7.47
C GLN A 237 -4.03 3.16 -8.36
N LYS A 238 -3.14 2.40 -7.75
CA LYS A 238 -2.21 1.50 -8.43
C LYS A 238 -3.01 0.40 -9.15
N VAL A 239 -2.64 0.07 -10.38
CA VAL A 239 -3.31 -0.92 -11.25
C VAL A 239 -2.37 -2.06 -11.58
N VAL A 240 -1.11 -1.74 -11.88
CA VAL A 240 -0.03 -2.70 -12.10
C VAL A 240 1.19 -2.23 -11.33
N GLU A 241 1.86 -3.15 -10.66
CA GLU A 241 3.10 -2.92 -9.94
C GLU A 241 4.17 -3.89 -10.40
N GLU A 242 5.44 -3.48 -10.36
CA GLU A 242 6.55 -4.35 -10.76
C GLU A 242 7.78 -4.15 -9.88
N ALA A 243 8.60 -5.18 -9.76
CA ALA A 243 9.87 -5.17 -9.06
C ALA A 243 10.89 -6.04 -9.80
N PRO A 244 12.17 -5.57 -9.89
CA PRO A 244 12.65 -4.24 -9.56
C PRO A 244 12.13 -3.18 -10.53
N ALA A 245 12.21 -1.89 -10.16
CA ALA A 245 11.71 -0.81 -11.01
C ALA A 245 12.61 -0.63 -12.27
N PRO A 246 12.03 -0.61 -13.49
CA PRO A 246 12.81 -0.43 -14.71
C PRO A 246 13.62 0.88 -14.67
N GLY A 247 14.90 0.81 -15.06
CA GLY A 247 15.77 1.98 -15.17
C GLY A 247 16.30 2.54 -13.84
N ILE A 248 15.98 1.95 -12.71
CA ILE A 248 16.67 2.21 -11.44
C ILE A 248 17.93 1.33 -11.40
N THR A 249 19.08 1.95 -11.20
CA THR A 249 20.36 1.24 -11.14
C THR A 249 20.57 0.55 -9.79
N ASP A 250 21.43 -0.47 -9.74
CA ASP A 250 21.78 -1.16 -8.49
C ASP A 250 22.40 -0.20 -7.47
N GLU A 251 23.17 0.79 -7.93
CA GLU A 251 23.76 1.82 -7.08
C GLU A 251 22.67 2.72 -6.46
N GLN A 252 21.70 3.18 -7.26
CA GLN A 252 20.57 3.98 -6.77
C GLN A 252 19.72 3.18 -5.77
N ARG A 253 19.45 1.89 -6.08
CA ARG A 253 18.72 0.97 -5.19
C ARG A 253 19.43 0.84 -3.85
N LYS A 254 20.75 0.59 -3.89
CA LYS A 254 21.57 0.44 -2.70
C LYS A 254 21.58 1.73 -1.87
N GLN A 255 21.93 2.86 -2.48
CA GLN A 255 22.04 4.15 -1.81
C GLN A 255 20.72 4.57 -1.14
N MET A 256 19.60 4.50 -1.87
CA MET A 256 18.30 4.89 -1.32
C MET A 256 17.80 3.89 -0.28
N GLY A 257 18.02 2.59 -0.51
CA GLY A 257 17.69 1.55 0.47
C GLY A 257 18.44 1.73 1.79
N GLU A 258 19.73 2.04 1.76
CA GLU A 258 20.55 2.34 2.95
C GLU A 258 20.03 3.60 3.68
N GLN A 259 19.62 4.64 2.95
CA GLN A 259 19.00 5.82 3.56
C GLN A 259 17.67 5.49 4.24
N CYS A 260 16.80 4.69 3.59
CA CYS A 260 15.55 4.23 4.17
C CYS A 260 15.76 3.39 5.44
N THR A 261 16.71 2.46 5.44
CA THR A 261 17.01 1.64 6.63
C THR A 261 17.61 2.47 7.76
N LYS A 262 18.45 3.46 7.44
CA LYS A 262 18.94 4.43 8.43
C LYS A 262 17.78 5.21 9.04
N ALA A 263 16.87 5.73 8.21
CA ALA A 263 15.68 6.44 8.70
C ALA A 263 14.83 5.57 9.63
N CYS A 264 14.62 4.28 9.29
CA CYS A 264 13.92 3.34 10.17
C CYS A 264 14.58 3.23 11.56
N ARG A 265 15.90 3.12 11.61
CA ARG A 265 16.64 3.07 12.89
C ARG A 265 16.50 4.36 13.67
N ASP A 266 16.64 5.51 13.00
CA ASP A 266 16.58 6.83 13.63
C ASP A 266 15.21 7.12 14.28
N ILE A 267 14.10 6.64 13.66
CA ILE A 267 12.72 6.82 14.20
C ILE A 267 12.25 5.65 15.06
N GLY A 268 13.07 4.61 15.26
CA GLY A 268 12.69 3.41 16.00
C GLY A 268 11.53 2.63 15.37
N TYR A 269 11.52 2.53 14.02
CA TYR A 269 10.49 1.82 13.26
C TYR A 269 10.43 0.33 13.62
N LEU A 270 9.24 -0.26 13.56
CA LEU A 270 9.01 -1.67 13.86
C LEU A 270 8.08 -2.29 12.82
N GLY A 271 8.43 -3.48 12.30
CA GLY A 271 7.64 -4.23 11.34
C GLY A 271 7.92 -3.88 9.89
N ALA A 272 6.95 -4.16 9.02
CA ALA A 272 7.00 -3.83 7.60
C ALA A 272 6.61 -2.38 7.35
N GLY A 273 7.36 -1.70 6.49
CA GLY A 273 7.05 -0.34 6.06
C GLY A 273 7.47 -0.11 4.62
N THR A 274 6.90 0.91 4.01
CA THR A 274 7.23 1.30 2.64
C THR A 274 7.40 2.80 2.54
N PHE A 275 8.56 3.24 2.06
CA PHE A 275 8.82 4.63 1.73
C PHE A 275 8.40 4.88 0.29
N GLU A 276 7.44 5.76 0.07
CA GLU A 276 6.98 6.14 -1.26
C GLU A 276 7.67 7.42 -1.75
N PHE A 277 8.12 7.39 -3.01
CA PHE A 277 8.83 8.48 -3.66
C PHE A 277 8.21 8.83 -5.00
N LEU A 278 8.24 10.11 -5.35
CA LEU A 278 8.21 10.53 -6.75
C LEU A 278 9.64 10.53 -7.28
N TYR A 279 9.84 9.86 -8.42
CA TYR A 279 11.14 9.79 -9.09
C TYR A 279 11.07 10.54 -10.41
N GLU A 280 11.86 11.59 -10.54
CA GLU A 280 11.94 12.38 -11.75
C GLU A 280 13.38 12.80 -12.03
N ARG A 281 13.82 12.66 -13.28
CA ARG A 281 15.15 13.10 -13.77
C ARG A 281 16.33 12.56 -12.96
N GLY A 282 16.22 11.34 -12.45
CA GLY A 282 17.29 10.67 -11.69
C GLY A 282 17.25 10.90 -10.18
N GLU A 283 16.31 11.70 -9.68
CA GLU A 283 16.19 12.06 -8.27
C GLU A 283 14.93 11.48 -7.64
N PHE A 284 15.06 11.06 -6.37
CA PHE A 284 13.96 10.57 -5.54
C PHE A 284 13.47 11.70 -4.63
N PHE A 285 12.16 11.81 -4.49
CA PHE A 285 11.51 12.79 -3.61
C PHE A 285 10.47 12.11 -2.75
N PHE A 286 10.73 11.98 -1.46
CA PHE A 286 9.82 11.37 -0.49
C PHE A 286 8.46 12.07 -0.46
N ILE A 287 7.40 11.28 -0.48
CA ILE A 287 6.02 11.77 -0.38
C ILE A 287 5.32 11.28 0.88
N GLU A 288 5.43 10.00 1.20
CA GLU A 288 4.83 9.41 2.41
C GLU A 288 5.46 8.07 2.78
N MET A 289 5.20 7.60 3.99
CA MET A 289 5.56 6.26 4.42
C MET A 289 4.30 5.50 4.82
N ASN A 290 4.06 4.36 4.19
CA ASN A 290 3.01 3.44 4.62
C ASN A 290 3.55 2.57 5.75
N THR A 291 2.88 2.65 6.91
CA THR A 291 3.31 2.01 8.16
C THR A 291 2.69 0.61 8.32
N ARG A 292 2.65 -0.15 7.23
CA ARG A 292 2.00 -1.47 7.11
C ARG A 292 2.56 -2.27 5.95
N VAL A 293 2.15 -3.53 5.83
CA VAL A 293 2.30 -4.26 4.58
C VAL A 293 1.43 -3.63 3.49
N GLN A 294 1.91 -3.61 2.23
CA GLN A 294 1.16 -3.09 1.09
C GLN A 294 0.55 -4.21 0.25
N VAL A 295 -0.42 -3.86 -0.62
CA VAL A 295 -1.07 -4.80 -1.55
C VAL A 295 -0.01 -5.50 -2.39
N GLU A 296 0.93 -4.74 -2.93
CA GLU A 296 1.97 -5.11 -3.88
C GLU A 296 3.22 -5.78 -3.27
N HIS A 297 3.18 -6.13 -1.98
CA HIS A 297 4.30 -6.87 -1.35
C HIS A 297 4.70 -8.17 -2.09
N PRO A 298 3.80 -8.88 -2.80
CA PRO A 298 4.16 -10.11 -3.49
C PRO A 298 5.24 -9.96 -4.56
N VAL A 299 5.32 -8.84 -5.28
CA VAL A 299 6.38 -8.67 -6.29
C VAL A 299 7.77 -8.61 -5.65
N THR A 300 7.88 -7.99 -4.46
CA THR A 300 9.10 -7.99 -3.67
C THR A 300 9.43 -9.39 -3.16
N GLU A 301 8.45 -10.12 -2.63
CA GLU A 301 8.63 -11.50 -2.17
C GLU A 301 9.10 -12.42 -3.30
N MET A 302 8.56 -12.25 -4.52
CA MET A 302 8.93 -13.08 -5.67
C MET A 302 10.38 -12.88 -6.15
N ILE A 303 10.90 -11.66 -6.06
CA ILE A 303 12.27 -11.38 -6.51
C ILE A 303 13.32 -11.58 -5.42
N THR A 304 12.92 -11.59 -4.13
CA THR A 304 13.86 -11.73 -3.00
C THR A 304 13.79 -13.09 -2.31
N GLY A 305 12.69 -13.83 -2.47
CA GLY A 305 12.42 -15.03 -1.69
C GLY A 305 12.13 -14.79 -0.21
N PHE A 306 12.00 -13.52 0.21
CA PHE A 306 11.76 -13.11 1.59
C PHE A 306 10.25 -12.99 1.88
N ASP A 307 9.72 -13.75 2.84
CA ASP A 307 8.29 -13.71 3.20
C ASP A 307 8.03 -12.57 4.21
N ILE A 308 7.52 -11.46 3.69
CA ILE A 308 7.28 -10.23 4.48
C ILE A 308 6.25 -10.47 5.59
N VAL A 309 5.18 -11.21 5.31
CA VAL A 309 4.10 -11.43 6.29
C VAL A 309 4.54 -12.35 7.43
N LYS A 310 5.29 -13.41 7.13
CA LYS A 310 5.90 -14.24 8.19
C LYS A 310 6.86 -13.44 9.06
N GLU A 311 7.64 -12.57 8.44
CA GLU A 311 8.58 -11.74 9.17
C GLU A 311 7.89 -10.72 10.06
N GLN A 312 6.76 -10.13 9.63
CA GLN A 312 5.94 -9.30 10.51
C GLN A 312 5.53 -10.03 11.80
N LEU A 313 5.12 -11.32 11.68
CA LEU A 313 4.75 -12.16 12.82
C LEU A 313 5.94 -12.40 13.76
N ARG A 314 7.12 -12.71 13.22
CA ARG A 314 8.35 -12.94 13.99
C ARG A 314 8.80 -11.69 14.73
N ILE A 315 8.85 -10.56 14.04
CA ILE A 315 9.23 -9.27 14.63
C ILE A 315 8.28 -8.90 15.76
N ALA A 316 6.98 -9.03 15.56
CA ALA A 316 5.98 -8.72 16.57
C ALA A 316 6.07 -9.64 17.79
N ALA A 317 6.53 -10.89 17.60
CA ALA A 317 6.82 -11.84 18.67
C ALA A 317 8.16 -11.57 19.39
N GLY A 318 8.89 -10.52 19.01
CA GLY A 318 10.15 -10.10 19.61
C GLY A 318 11.39 -10.81 19.04
N GLU A 319 11.27 -11.55 17.95
CA GLU A 319 12.41 -12.17 17.28
C GLU A 319 13.19 -11.13 16.47
N PRO A 320 14.53 -11.28 16.36
CA PRO A 320 15.31 -10.43 15.44
C PRO A 320 14.98 -10.78 13.99
N LEU A 321 15.30 -9.86 13.06
CA LEU A 321 15.22 -10.12 11.62
C LEU A 321 15.90 -11.43 11.25
N SER A 322 15.22 -12.26 10.46
CA SER A 322 15.69 -13.58 10.05
C SER A 322 16.86 -13.54 9.08
N MET A 323 17.10 -12.39 8.43
CA MET A 323 18.17 -12.15 7.48
C MET A 323 18.83 -10.78 7.72
N THR A 324 20.10 -10.68 7.42
CA THR A 324 20.86 -9.43 7.34
C THR A 324 20.80 -8.85 5.93
N GLN A 325 21.17 -7.57 5.75
CA GLN A 325 21.08 -6.90 4.45
C GLN A 325 21.93 -7.59 3.35
N ASP A 326 23.09 -8.10 3.70
CA ASP A 326 24.00 -8.80 2.77
C ASP A 326 23.51 -10.18 2.32
N GLN A 327 22.51 -10.74 3.00
CA GLN A 327 21.85 -11.98 2.60
C GLN A 327 20.67 -11.76 1.65
N ILE A 328 20.20 -10.51 1.51
CA ILE A 328 19.12 -10.18 0.58
C ILE A 328 19.69 -10.15 -0.84
N THR A 329 19.15 -11.01 -1.69
CA THR A 329 19.48 -11.09 -3.11
C THR A 329 18.25 -10.82 -3.97
N PHE A 330 18.46 -10.28 -5.16
CA PHE A 330 17.40 -10.01 -6.13
C PHE A 330 17.55 -10.95 -7.33
N SER A 331 16.46 -11.61 -7.73
CA SER A 331 16.46 -12.57 -8.83
C SER A 331 15.27 -12.36 -9.75
N GLY A 332 15.56 -12.15 -11.03
CA GLY A 332 14.53 -11.98 -12.04
C GLY A 332 13.72 -10.71 -11.93
N HIS A 333 12.47 -10.76 -12.38
CA HIS A 333 11.53 -9.65 -12.40
C HIS A 333 10.13 -10.15 -12.12
N ALA A 334 9.35 -9.43 -11.30
CA ALA A 334 7.98 -9.76 -10.97
C ALA A 334 7.04 -8.61 -11.32
N ILE A 335 5.87 -8.95 -11.84
CA ILE A 335 4.78 -8.02 -12.16
C ILE A 335 3.53 -8.50 -11.44
N GLU A 336 2.81 -7.57 -10.81
CA GLU A 336 1.50 -7.80 -10.20
C GLU A 336 0.44 -7.03 -10.97
N CYS A 337 -0.68 -7.69 -11.27
CA CYS A 337 -1.89 -7.08 -11.80
C CYS A 337 -3.00 -7.18 -10.74
N ARG A 338 -3.56 -6.05 -10.32
CA ARG A 338 -4.73 -6.04 -9.43
C ARG A 338 -5.97 -6.47 -10.18
N LEU A 339 -6.70 -7.43 -9.62
CA LEU A 339 -7.95 -7.95 -10.17
C LEU A 339 -9.13 -7.34 -9.41
N ASN A 340 -9.90 -6.51 -10.11
CA ASN A 340 -11.04 -5.80 -9.52
C ASN A 340 -12.35 -6.26 -10.16
N ALA A 341 -13.38 -6.39 -9.34
CA ALA A 341 -14.78 -6.58 -9.79
C ALA A 341 -15.33 -5.23 -10.27
N GLU A 342 -14.89 -4.80 -11.47
CA GLU A 342 -15.18 -3.51 -12.09
C GLU A 342 -15.32 -3.65 -13.59
N ASP A 343 -16.14 -2.80 -14.20
CA ASP A 343 -16.17 -2.69 -15.66
C ASP A 343 -14.83 -2.09 -16.15
N ALA A 344 -14.15 -2.78 -17.07
CA ALA A 344 -12.81 -2.43 -17.53
C ALA A 344 -12.69 -1.06 -18.22
N LYS A 345 -13.79 -0.45 -18.65
CA LYS A 345 -13.83 0.84 -19.34
C LYS A 345 -14.34 1.97 -18.45
N THR A 346 -15.42 1.72 -17.72
CA THR A 346 -16.07 2.74 -16.90
C THR A 346 -15.55 2.75 -15.45
N PHE A 347 -14.89 1.65 -15.03
CA PHE A 347 -14.39 1.44 -13.65
C PHE A 347 -15.49 1.45 -12.59
N ILE A 348 -16.74 1.23 -13.00
CA ILE A 348 -17.87 1.10 -12.08
C ILE A 348 -17.77 -0.26 -11.40
N PRO A 349 -17.83 -0.34 -10.06
CA PRO A 349 -17.85 -1.60 -9.33
C PRO A 349 -19.02 -2.50 -9.79
N CYS A 350 -18.74 -3.78 -9.96
CA CYS A 350 -19.69 -4.78 -10.42
C CYS A 350 -19.79 -5.93 -9.41
N PRO A 351 -20.43 -5.72 -8.24
CA PRO A 351 -20.68 -6.79 -7.28
C PRO A 351 -21.63 -7.83 -7.90
N GLY A 352 -21.52 -9.08 -7.46
CA GLY A 352 -22.35 -10.17 -8.00
C GLY A 352 -21.80 -11.53 -7.62
N THR A 353 -22.41 -12.59 -8.18
CA THR A 353 -21.98 -13.96 -7.92
C THR A 353 -20.99 -14.42 -8.97
N ILE A 354 -19.87 -14.98 -8.54
CA ILE A 354 -18.89 -15.64 -9.39
C ILE A 354 -19.46 -17.00 -9.81
N GLU A 355 -19.81 -17.15 -11.08
CA GLU A 355 -20.37 -18.39 -11.62
C GLU A 355 -19.27 -19.40 -11.93
N GLN A 356 -18.20 -18.92 -12.62
CA GLN A 356 -17.03 -19.74 -12.93
C GLN A 356 -15.76 -18.99 -12.51
N PHE A 357 -14.85 -19.72 -11.91
CA PHE A 357 -13.54 -19.23 -11.54
C PHE A 357 -12.46 -20.27 -11.84
N HIS A 358 -11.51 -19.89 -12.69
CA HIS A 358 -10.30 -20.68 -12.96
C HIS A 358 -9.06 -19.81 -12.73
N MET A 359 -8.18 -20.31 -11.86
CA MET A 359 -6.87 -19.68 -11.62
C MET A 359 -5.86 -20.19 -12.65
N PRO A 360 -5.09 -19.28 -13.28
CA PRO A 360 -3.97 -19.67 -14.10
C PRO A 360 -2.88 -20.36 -13.30
N GLY A 361 -2.06 -21.14 -13.95
CA GLY A 361 -0.95 -21.86 -13.37
C GLY A 361 0.36 -21.67 -14.14
N GLY A 362 1.35 -22.52 -13.82
CA GLY A 362 2.64 -22.57 -14.48
C GLY A 362 3.77 -21.94 -13.67
N PRO A 363 5.02 -22.09 -14.18
CA PRO A 363 6.20 -21.59 -13.49
C PRO A 363 6.17 -20.08 -13.27
N GLY A 364 6.41 -19.64 -12.03
CA GLY A 364 6.45 -18.23 -11.66
C GLY A 364 5.10 -17.54 -11.58
N ILE A 365 3.97 -18.26 -11.65
CA ILE A 365 2.63 -17.70 -11.47
C ILE A 365 2.19 -17.87 -10.02
N ARG A 366 1.77 -16.74 -9.40
CA ARG A 366 1.19 -16.68 -8.06
C ARG A 366 -0.13 -15.92 -8.13
N CYS A 367 -1.18 -16.47 -7.54
CA CYS A 367 -2.48 -15.82 -7.45
C CYS A 367 -2.89 -15.69 -5.98
N GLU A 368 -3.04 -14.45 -5.52
CA GLU A 368 -3.56 -14.14 -4.19
C GLU A 368 -5.01 -13.69 -4.31
N THR A 369 -5.93 -14.57 -3.95
CA THR A 369 -7.36 -14.30 -4.07
C THR A 369 -8.18 -15.09 -3.06
N HIS A 370 -9.29 -14.51 -2.65
CA HIS A 370 -10.26 -15.12 -1.74
C HIS A 370 -11.50 -15.68 -2.47
N ILE A 371 -11.65 -15.40 -3.78
CA ILE A 371 -12.84 -15.82 -4.53
C ILE A 371 -12.82 -17.32 -4.86
N TYR A 372 -14.00 -17.85 -5.16
CA TYR A 372 -14.25 -19.23 -5.56
C TYR A 372 -15.60 -19.31 -6.31
N ASN A 373 -15.89 -20.44 -6.96
CA ASN A 373 -17.17 -20.66 -7.62
C ASN A 373 -18.34 -20.54 -6.63
N GLY A 374 -19.31 -19.70 -6.96
CA GLY A 374 -20.46 -19.40 -6.11
C GLY A 374 -20.21 -18.32 -5.06
N TYR A 375 -19.00 -17.74 -4.98
CA TYR A 375 -18.75 -16.61 -4.08
C TYR A 375 -19.50 -15.38 -4.55
N LYS A 376 -20.17 -14.71 -3.62
CA LYS A 376 -20.87 -13.44 -3.87
C LYS A 376 -20.00 -12.27 -3.44
N VAL A 377 -19.50 -11.50 -4.42
CA VAL A 377 -18.77 -10.24 -4.18
C VAL A 377 -19.75 -9.22 -3.59
N PRO A 378 -19.52 -8.75 -2.34
CA PRO A 378 -20.43 -7.83 -1.71
C PRO A 378 -20.21 -6.38 -2.20
N PRO A 379 -21.23 -5.51 -2.19
CA PRO A 379 -21.12 -4.11 -2.62
C PRO A 379 -20.58 -3.15 -1.53
N TYR A 380 -20.18 -3.67 -0.37
CA TYR A 380 -19.89 -2.85 0.82
C TYR A 380 -18.41 -2.48 0.96
N TYR A 381 -17.52 -3.13 0.21
CA TYR A 381 -16.08 -3.02 0.36
C TYR A 381 -15.41 -2.68 -0.97
N ASP A 382 -14.09 -2.51 -0.94
CA ASP A 382 -13.30 -2.32 -2.15
C ASP A 382 -13.55 -3.43 -3.18
N SER A 383 -13.49 -3.07 -4.46
CA SER A 383 -13.77 -3.97 -5.59
C SER A 383 -12.67 -5.00 -5.85
N MET A 384 -11.51 -4.90 -5.19
CA MET A 384 -10.39 -5.82 -5.41
C MET A 384 -10.74 -7.23 -4.91
N ILE A 385 -10.74 -8.18 -5.84
CA ILE A 385 -11.05 -9.59 -5.61
C ILE A 385 -9.82 -10.49 -5.62
N GLY A 386 -8.69 -9.97 -6.00
CA GLY A 386 -7.42 -10.70 -6.02
C GLY A 386 -6.33 -9.92 -6.72
N LYS A 387 -5.19 -10.55 -6.82
CA LYS A 387 -4.02 -10.08 -7.56
C LYS A 387 -3.31 -11.27 -8.20
N LEU A 388 -2.89 -11.06 -9.42
CA LEU A 388 -2.15 -12.04 -10.21
C LEU A 388 -0.71 -11.55 -10.32
N ILE A 389 0.25 -12.39 -9.96
CA ILE A 389 1.67 -12.09 -9.99
C ILE A 389 2.36 -13.06 -10.94
N ALA A 390 3.19 -12.52 -11.82
CA ALA A 390 4.05 -13.30 -12.70
C ALA A 390 5.51 -12.93 -12.44
N HIS A 391 6.35 -13.93 -12.20
CA HIS A 391 7.79 -13.81 -12.05
C HIS A 391 8.50 -14.45 -13.24
N GLY A 392 9.50 -13.80 -13.80
CA GLY A 392 10.35 -14.29 -14.88
C GLY A 392 11.83 -14.04 -14.61
N ASP A 393 12.70 -14.67 -15.38
CA ASP A 393 14.15 -14.48 -15.25
C ASP A 393 14.58 -13.05 -15.62
N ASP A 394 13.74 -12.38 -16.42
CA ASP A 394 13.82 -10.97 -16.78
C ASP A 394 12.43 -10.37 -16.96
N ARG A 395 12.36 -9.06 -17.21
CA ARG A 395 11.09 -8.33 -17.37
C ARG A 395 10.27 -8.82 -18.56
N ASN A 396 10.90 -9.15 -19.68
CA ASN A 396 10.20 -9.63 -20.88
C ASN A 396 9.54 -10.99 -20.60
N SER A 397 10.25 -11.87 -19.91
CA SER A 397 9.74 -13.17 -19.48
C SER A 397 8.56 -13.01 -18.49
N ALA A 398 8.65 -12.05 -17.57
CA ALA A 398 7.57 -11.75 -16.63
C ALA A 398 6.31 -11.23 -17.36
N ILE A 399 6.47 -10.31 -18.34
CA ILE A 399 5.38 -9.82 -19.19
C ILE A 399 4.74 -10.97 -19.98
N ALA A 400 5.53 -11.80 -20.63
CA ALA A 400 5.02 -12.95 -21.42
C ALA A 400 4.27 -13.95 -20.54
N ARG A 401 4.77 -14.24 -19.33
CA ARG A 401 4.07 -15.09 -18.35
C ARG A 401 2.76 -14.45 -17.88
N MET A 402 2.75 -13.13 -17.62
CA MET A 402 1.54 -12.41 -17.22
C MET A 402 0.49 -12.42 -18.33
N GLN A 403 0.88 -12.18 -19.59
CA GLN A 403 -0.04 -12.25 -20.73
C GLN A 403 -0.69 -13.64 -20.84
N THR A 404 0.10 -14.69 -20.72
CA THR A 404 -0.39 -16.08 -20.73
C THR A 404 -1.35 -16.32 -19.59
N ALA A 405 -0.99 -15.94 -18.36
CA ALA A 405 -1.80 -16.13 -17.17
C ALA A 405 -3.12 -15.35 -17.23
N LEU A 406 -3.11 -14.11 -17.73
CA LEU A 406 -4.34 -13.31 -17.92
C LEU A 406 -5.25 -13.93 -18.98
N SER A 407 -4.70 -14.53 -20.04
CA SER A 407 -5.49 -15.21 -21.08
C SER A 407 -6.11 -16.53 -20.61
N GLU A 408 -5.49 -17.19 -19.63
CA GLU A 408 -5.97 -18.45 -19.04
C GLU A 408 -7.00 -18.21 -17.94
N MET A 409 -6.95 -17.03 -17.27
CA MET A 409 -7.84 -16.73 -16.15
C MET A 409 -9.30 -16.60 -16.56
N VAL A 410 -10.19 -17.27 -15.83
CA VAL A 410 -11.64 -17.16 -16.02
C VAL A 410 -12.30 -16.64 -14.75
N ILE A 411 -13.04 -15.54 -14.86
CA ILE A 411 -13.92 -15.02 -13.82
C ILE A 411 -15.24 -14.62 -14.48
N ASP A 412 -16.23 -15.51 -14.44
CA ASP A 412 -17.54 -15.28 -15.04
C ASP A 412 -18.60 -14.99 -13.98
N GLY A 413 -19.72 -14.38 -14.40
CA GLY A 413 -20.85 -13.96 -13.57
C GLY A 413 -20.78 -12.50 -13.12
N ILE A 414 -19.60 -11.87 -13.21
CA ILE A 414 -19.37 -10.44 -12.91
C ILE A 414 -18.48 -9.82 -13.97
N LYS A 415 -18.46 -8.48 -14.06
CA LYS A 415 -17.44 -7.78 -14.84
C LYS A 415 -16.17 -7.61 -14.01
N THR A 416 -15.02 -7.73 -14.69
CA THR A 416 -13.70 -7.53 -14.09
C THR A 416 -12.84 -6.63 -14.97
N ASN A 417 -11.75 -6.10 -14.38
CA ASN A 417 -10.76 -5.29 -15.10
C ASN A 417 -9.72 -6.13 -15.86
N ILE A 418 -9.89 -7.44 -16.02
CA ILE A 418 -8.91 -8.32 -16.69
C ILE A 418 -8.58 -7.83 -18.10
N GLN A 419 -9.56 -7.36 -18.88
CA GLN A 419 -9.29 -6.83 -20.22
C GLN A 419 -8.36 -5.61 -20.19
N LEU A 420 -8.51 -4.72 -19.22
CA LEU A 420 -7.58 -3.60 -19.03
C LEU A 420 -6.15 -4.10 -18.74
N GLN A 421 -6.00 -5.15 -17.92
CA GLN A 421 -4.69 -5.73 -17.63
C GLN A 421 -4.05 -6.34 -18.89
N ILE A 422 -4.82 -7.03 -19.72
CA ILE A 422 -4.38 -7.57 -21.02
C ILE A 422 -3.91 -6.43 -21.94
N ASP A 423 -4.69 -5.34 -22.01
CA ASP A 423 -4.36 -4.19 -22.86
C ASP A 423 -3.07 -3.48 -22.38
N ILE A 424 -2.84 -3.39 -21.06
CA ILE A 424 -1.60 -2.86 -20.49
C ILE A 424 -0.40 -3.77 -20.80
N MET A 425 -0.54 -5.08 -20.57
CA MET A 425 0.55 -6.04 -20.82
C MET A 425 0.91 -6.17 -22.31
N SER A 426 -0.01 -5.83 -23.20
CA SER A 426 0.21 -5.84 -24.66
C SER A 426 0.71 -4.50 -25.20
N ASP A 427 0.86 -3.49 -24.34
CA ASP A 427 1.27 -2.15 -24.72
C ASP A 427 2.80 -2.06 -24.91
N ASN A 428 3.22 -1.69 -26.12
CA ASN A 428 4.63 -1.46 -26.43
C ASN A 428 5.29 -0.42 -25.51
N ALA A 429 4.55 0.62 -25.11
CA ALA A 429 5.10 1.63 -24.22
C ALA A 429 5.30 1.06 -22.82
N PHE A 430 4.40 0.23 -22.31
CA PHE A 430 4.61 -0.51 -21.05
C PHE A 430 5.82 -1.45 -21.18
N ALA A 431 5.95 -2.16 -22.30
CA ALA A 431 7.08 -3.06 -22.55
C ALA A 431 8.43 -2.33 -22.55
N LEU A 432 8.49 -1.07 -22.98
CA LEU A 432 9.70 -0.24 -22.89
C LEU A 432 10.08 0.16 -21.46
N GLY A 433 9.13 0.15 -20.53
CA GLY A 433 9.33 0.54 -19.14
C GLY A 433 9.35 2.05 -18.91
N SER A 434 9.47 2.44 -17.64
CA SER A 434 9.68 3.85 -17.22
C SER A 434 8.52 4.81 -17.52
N GLN A 435 7.27 4.32 -17.53
CA GLN A 435 6.09 5.16 -17.66
C GLN A 435 5.86 6.02 -16.42
N ASN A 436 5.42 7.29 -16.61
CA ASN A 436 5.08 8.17 -15.50
C ASN A 436 3.66 7.91 -14.96
N ILE A 437 3.32 8.51 -13.82
CA ILE A 437 2.03 8.33 -13.13
C ILE A 437 0.81 8.80 -13.95
N HIS A 438 1.00 9.59 -14.99
CA HIS A 438 -0.07 10.13 -15.85
C HIS A 438 -0.30 9.27 -17.10
N TYR A 439 0.55 8.27 -17.33
CA TYR A 439 0.53 7.50 -18.56
C TYR A 439 -0.82 6.82 -18.83
N LEU A 440 -1.34 6.08 -17.84
CA LEU A 440 -2.57 5.30 -18.01
C LEU A 440 -3.79 6.21 -18.25
N GLU A 441 -3.90 7.32 -17.53
CA GLU A 441 -4.99 8.29 -17.72
C GLU A 441 -4.95 8.91 -19.10
N LYS A 442 -3.78 9.36 -19.57
CA LYS A 442 -3.59 9.88 -20.92
C LYS A 442 -3.99 8.85 -21.98
N LYS A 443 -3.59 7.58 -21.80
CA LYS A 443 -3.93 6.46 -22.70
C LYS A 443 -5.42 6.19 -22.74
N LEU A 444 -6.10 6.27 -21.61
CA LEU A 444 -7.56 6.06 -21.49
C LEU A 444 -8.39 7.28 -21.88
N GLY A 445 -7.78 8.45 -22.05
CA GLY A 445 -8.46 9.70 -22.38
C GLY A 445 -9.33 10.26 -21.25
N ILE A 446 -8.93 10.05 -20.01
CA ILE A 446 -9.65 10.47 -18.80
C ILE A 446 -8.80 11.39 -17.93
#